data_762ae409779e1fafeaa321997bd1b346
#
_entry.id   762ae409779e1fafeaa321997bd1b346
#
_cell.length_a   1.000
_cell.length_b   1.000
_cell.length_c   1.000
_cell.angle_alpha   90.00
_cell.angle_beta   90.00
_cell.angle_gamma   90.00
#
_symmetry.space_group_name_H-M   'P 1'
#
loop_
_entity.id
_entity.type
_entity.pdbx_description
1 polymer ?
#
loop_
_entity_poly.entity_id
_entity_poly.type
_entity_poly.pdbx_seq_one_letter_code
_entity_poly.pdbx_strand_id
1 'polypeptide(L)'
;SSNVTGTGTTQITINPTSNFNADIEYYLLIDATAFDDVSSGSYAGISSTTALSFTTESMTDPITDKDVVGSIDTQSQLAKNIVTQSTSTVSNRLSYLRQNKANDNLSKNNIKFDFGNAILTSLSNKLLAKNDKSIMPDNWSSWSEGSISASKIGDSLGSSSSETDAQSLALGFDTKLNDNDLLGFAIQYGKSDTDIGSSGSTTDSENINLSVYRTRPLNDDNF
;
A
#
# COMPACT_ATOMS: atom_id res chain seq x y z
N SER A 1 35.64 -17.97 29.45
CA SER A 1 35.05 -18.30 28.15
C SER A 1 34.65 -17.00 27.48
N SER A 2 34.97 -16.81 26.19
CA SER A 2 34.63 -15.61 25.43
C SER A 2 33.11 -15.43 25.24
N ASN A 3 32.32 -16.44 25.56
CA ASN A 3 30.87 -16.46 25.39
C ASN A 3 30.08 -16.09 26.65
N VAL A 4 30.77 -15.88 27.74
CA VAL A 4 30.18 -15.46 29.03
C VAL A 4 30.87 -14.16 29.44
N THR A 5 30.09 -13.11 29.64
CA THR A 5 30.54 -11.78 30.05
C THR A 5 29.77 -11.29 31.28
N GLY A 6 30.23 -10.23 31.93
CA GLY A 6 29.54 -9.64 33.08
C GLY A 6 30.19 -9.96 34.41
N THR A 7 31.42 -10.56 34.46
CA THR A 7 32.17 -10.78 35.70
C THR A 7 32.33 -9.47 36.48
N GLY A 8 32.01 -9.51 37.77
CA GLY A 8 32.04 -8.34 38.65
C GLY A 8 30.85 -7.38 38.50
N THR A 9 29.83 -7.74 37.78
CA THR A 9 28.58 -6.99 37.63
C THR A 9 27.38 -7.75 38.19
N THR A 10 26.22 -7.12 38.22
CA THR A 10 24.95 -7.74 38.63
C THR A 10 24.25 -8.51 37.50
N GLN A 11 24.85 -8.55 36.31
CA GLN A 11 24.28 -9.19 35.14
C GLN A 11 25.31 -10.06 34.42
N ILE A 12 24.99 -11.31 34.21
CA ILE A 12 25.79 -12.24 33.41
C ILE A 12 25.12 -12.39 32.04
N THR A 13 25.89 -12.20 30.98
CA THR A 13 25.44 -12.41 29.61
C THR A 13 26.10 -13.65 29.03
N ILE A 14 25.30 -14.57 28.51
CA ILE A 14 25.75 -15.79 27.85
C ILE A 14 25.40 -15.65 26.36
N ASN A 15 26.42 -15.71 25.50
CA ASN A 15 26.25 -15.63 24.05
C ASN A 15 26.66 -16.98 23.42
N PRO A 16 25.73 -17.81 22.97
CA PRO A 16 26.04 -19.09 22.33
C PRO A 16 26.95 -18.93 21.11
N THR A 17 27.79 -19.92 20.83
CA THR A 17 28.67 -19.93 19.65
C THR A 17 27.99 -20.10 18.34
N SER A 18 26.78 -20.64 18.37
CA SER A 18 25.93 -20.91 17.18
C SER A 18 24.53 -20.42 17.44
N ASN A 19 23.84 -20.02 16.38
CA ASN A 19 22.40 -19.72 16.47
C ASN A 19 21.63 -20.97 16.90
N PHE A 20 20.53 -20.76 17.61
CA PHE A 20 19.61 -21.82 17.95
C PHE A 20 18.88 -22.31 16.69
N ASN A 21 18.63 -23.62 16.60
CA ASN A 21 17.75 -24.19 15.59
C ASN A 21 16.29 -23.92 15.98
N ALA A 22 15.41 -23.80 14.96
CA ALA A 22 13.99 -23.61 15.18
C ALA A 22 13.34 -24.89 15.72
N ASP A 23 12.23 -24.74 16.47
CA ASP A 23 11.40 -25.82 17.02
C ASP A 23 12.19 -26.80 17.92
N ILE A 24 13.17 -26.26 18.63
CA ILE A 24 14.02 -27.05 19.54
C ILE A 24 13.88 -26.50 20.97
N GLU A 25 13.69 -27.41 21.93
CA GLU A 25 13.79 -27.06 23.34
C GLU A 25 15.26 -27.00 23.77
N TYR A 26 15.64 -25.86 24.33
CA TYR A 26 16.95 -25.61 24.92
C TYR A 26 16.80 -25.41 26.41
N TYR A 27 17.82 -25.81 27.15
CA TYR A 27 17.90 -25.55 28.57
C TYR A 27 19.31 -25.09 28.95
N LEU A 28 19.41 -24.34 30.05
CA LEU A 28 20.66 -23.87 30.60
C LEU A 28 20.97 -24.60 31.89
N LEU A 29 22.14 -25.23 31.95
CA LEU A 29 22.71 -25.76 33.18
C LEU A 29 23.87 -24.87 33.66
N ILE A 30 23.96 -24.65 34.96
CA ILE A 30 24.99 -23.83 35.57
C ILE A 30 25.56 -24.62 36.74
N ASP A 31 26.86 -24.85 36.73
CA ASP A 31 27.54 -25.57 37.86
C ASP A 31 27.41 -24.75 39.14
N ALA A 32 27.33 -25.44 40.27
CA ALA A 32 27.15 -24.82 41.60
C ALA A 32 28.30 -23.90 42.04
N THR A 33 29.43 -23.95 41.38
CA THR A 33 30.61 -23.11 41.65
C THR A 33 30.96 -22.16 40.50
N ALA A 34 30.01 -22.00 39.52
CA ALA A 34 30.27 -21.18 38.35
C ALA A 34 30.29 -19.67 38.65
N PHE A 35 29.55 -19.26 39.69
CA PHE A 35 29.46 -17.86 40.12
C PHE A 35 29.56 -17.78 41.65
N ASP A 36 30.30 -16.78 42.11
CA ASP A 36 30.40 -16.42 43.54
C ASP A 36 29.95 -14.96 43.70
N ASP A 37 29.31 -14.67 44.83
CA ASP A 37 29.01 -13.30 45.22
C ASP A 37 30.24 -12.55 45.73
N VAL A 38 30.13 -11.26 45.97
CA VAL A 38 31.22 -10.41 46.51
C VAL A 38 31.63 -10.79 47.94
N SER A 39 30.86 -11.65 48.61
CA SER A 39 31.07 -12.14 49.96
C SER A 39 31.56 -13.59 49.98
N SER A 40 31.97 -14.14 48.83
CA SER A 40 32.40 -15.54 48.63
C SER A 40 31.29 -16.58 48.89
N GLY A 41 30.03 -16.16 48.81
CA GLY A 41 28.89 -17.08 48.73
C GLY A 41 28.77 -17.66 47.34
N SER A 42 28.84 -18.99 47.20
CA SER A 42 28.73 -19.66 45.91
C SER A 42 27.25 -19.82 45.48
N TYR A 43 26.98 -19.55 44.19
CA TYR A 43 25.66 -19.82 43.59
C TYR A 43 25.40 -21.34 43.57
N ALA A 44 24.19 -21.74 43.92
CA ALA A 44 23.81 -23.17 43.99
C ALA A 44 23.75 -23.87 42.61
N GLY A 45 23.87 -23.13 41.55
CA GLY A 45 23.79 -23.65 40.18
C GLY A 45 22.37 -23.94 39.69
N ILE A 46 22.27 -24.40 38.46
CA ILE A 46 21.05 -24.94 37.84
C ILE A 46 21.39 -26.33 37.32
N SER A 47 20.90 -27.38 38.00
CA SER A 47 21.15 -28.77 37.62
C SER A 47 19.96 -29.46 36.95
N SER A 48 18.79 -28.83 36.99
CA SER A 48 17.57 -29.36 36.32
C SER A 48 17.39 -28.77 34.92
N THR A 49 17.14 -29.62 33.95
CA THR A 49 16.84 -29.22 32.57
C THR A 49 15.51 -28.48 32.44
N THR A 50 14.65 -28.54 33.47
CA THR A 50 13.34 -27.89 33.49
C THR A 50 13.35 -26.58 34.29
N ALA A 51 14.44 -26.25 34.97
CA ALA A 51 14.51 -25.05 35.82
C ALA A 51 14.66 -23.75 34.99
N LEU A 52 15.37 -23.84 33.88
CA LEU A 52 15.50 -22.75 32.90
C LEU A 52 15.56 -23.38 31.51
N SER A 53 14.39 -23.51 30.87
CA SER A 53 14.27 -23.97 29.52
C SER A 53 13.37 -23.04 28.69
N PHE A 54 13.57 -23.06 27.39
CA PHE A 54 12.72 -22.37 26.40
C PHE A 54 12.72 -23.15 25.10
N THR A 55 11.64 -23.06 24.36
CA THR A 55 11.54 -23.62 23.01
C THR A 55 11.63 -22.49 22.01
N THR A 56 12.46 -22.66 20.99
CA THR A 56 12.53 -21.71 19.86
C THR A 56 11.30 -21.84 18.99
N GLU A 57 10.88 -20.74 18.37
CA GLU A 57 9.76 -20.75 17.46
C GLU A 57 10.00 -21.71 16.30
N SER A 58 8.92 -22.35 15.84
CA SER A 58 8.94 -23.15 14.61
C SER A 58 9.13 -22.21 13.42
N MET A 59 10.09 -22.49 12.55
CA MET A 59 10.19 -21.82 11.25
C MET A 59 9.14 -22.43 10.33
N THR A 60 7.94 -21.86 10.34
CA THR A 60 6.94 -22.15 9.32
C THR A 60 7.45 -21.61 7.98
N ASP A 61 7.46 -22.44 6.94
CA ASP A 61 7.77 -21.96 5.59
C ASP A 61 6.71 -20.91 5.20
N PRO A 62 7.10 -19.65 4.94
CA PRO A 62 6.14 -18.58 4.64
C PRO A 62 5.19 -18.91 3.48
N ILE A 63 5.61 -19.79 2.56
CA ILE A 63 4.78 -20.22 1.43
C ILE A 63 3.64 -21.14 1.85
N THR A 64 3.69 -21.73 3.06
CA THR A 64 2.62 -22.56 3.63
C THR A 64 1.65 -21.74 4.49
N ASP A 65 2.01 -20.51 4.83
CA ASP A 65 1.16 -19.58 5.55
C ASP A 65 0.19 -18.90 4.58
N LYS A 66 -1.08 -19.22 4.71
CA LYS A 66 -2.14 -18.72 3.84
C LYS A 66 -2.28 -17.20 3.88
N ASP A 67 -2.01 -16.56 5.01
CA ASP A 67 -2.10 -15.10 5.13
C ASP A 67 -0.93 -14.42 4.42
N VAL A 68 0.28 -15.02 4.45
CA VAL A 68 1.42 -14.56 3.67
C VAL A 68 1.15 -14.68 2.18
N VAL A 69 0.66 -15.84 1.72
CA VAL A 69 0.29 -16.03 0.31
C VAL A 69 -0.85 -15.11 -0.09
N GLY A 70 -1.87 -14.94 0.77
CA GLY A 70 -2.98 -14.02 0.57
C GLY A 70 -2.51 -12.56 0.42
N SER A 71 -1.49 -12.16 1.18
CA SER A 71 -0.88 -10.83 1.06
C SER A 71 -0.21 -10.62 -0.31
N ILE A 72 0.52 -11.61 -0.82
CA ILE A 72 1.16 -11.56 -2.14
C ILE A 72 0.11 -11.51 -3.25
N ASP A 73 -0.92 -12.34 -3.17
CA ASP A 73 -2.03 -12.37 -4.12
C ASP A 73 -2.77 -11.02 -4.14
N THR A 74 -3.01 -10.45 -2.96
CA THR A 74 -3.64 -9.13 -2.80
C THR A 74 -2.80 -8.03 -3.43
N GLN A 75 -1.49 -7.98 -3.21
CA GLN A 75 -0.60 -6.99 -3.84
C GLN A 75 -0.63 -7.09 -5.37
N SER A 76 -0.64 -8.31 -5.91
CA SER A 76 -0.78 -8.55 -7.35
C SER A 76 -2.12 -8.04 -7.89
N GLN A 77 -3.20 -8.26 -7.16
CA GLN A 77 -4.53 -7.79 -7.52
C GLN A 77 -4.65 -6.26 -7.43
N LEU A 78 -4.10 -5.65 -6.38
CA LEU A 78 -4.04 -4.20 -6.23
C LEU A 78 -3.30 -3.55 -7.41
N ALA A 79 -2.16 -4.09 -7.82
CA ALA A 79 -1.42 -3.60 -8.98
C ALA A 79 -2.28 -3.64 -10.27
N LYS A 80 -3.01 -4.74 -10.51
CA LYS A 80 -3.94 -4.86 -11.64
C LYS A 80 -5.07 -3.84 -11.55
N ASN A 81 -5.64 -3.66 -10.36
CA ASN A 81 -6.75 -2.72 -10.13
C ASN A 81 -6.30 -1.27 -10.38
N ILE A 82 -5.11 -0.88 -9.95
CA ILE A 82 -4.53 0.45 -10.19
C ILE A 82 -4.40 0.71 -11.70
N VAL A 83 -3.83 -0.24 -12.46
CA VAL A 83 -3.70 -0.11 -13.92
C VAL A 83 -5.06 -0.03 -14.61
N THR A 84 -5.99 -0.91 -14.24
CA THR A 84 -7.35 -0.93 -14.80
C THR A 84 -8.08 0.37 -14.52
N GLN A 85 -8.02 0.87 -13.29
CA GLN A 85 -8.70 2.09 -12.89
C GLN A 85 -8.13 3.31 -13.63
N SER A 86 -6.80 3.44 -13.72
CA SER A 86 -6.16 4.54 -14.46
C SER A 86 -6.54 4.52 -15.94
N THR A 87 -6.55 3.34 -16.55
CA THR A 87 -6.94 3.16 -17.96
C THR A 87 -8.42 3.47 -18.16
N SER A 88 -9.30 3.04 -17.26
CA SER A 88 -10.73 3.30 -17.34
C SER A 88 -11.05 4.78 -17.23
N THR A 89 -10.41 5.49 -16.30
CA THR A 89 -10.60 6.94 -16.11
C THR A 89 -10.26 7.71 -17.39
N VAL A 90 -9.11 7.43 -18.02
CA VAL A 90 -8.72 8.07 -19.29
C VAL A 90 -9.66 7.65 -20.42
N SER A 91 -10.05 6.38 -20.51
CA SER A 91 -10.98 5.87 -21.52
C SER A 91 -12.37 6.50 -21.41
N ASN A 92 -12.87 6.70 -20.18
CA ASN A 92 -14.12 7.40 -19.91
C ASN A 92 -14.05 8.84 -20.39
N ARG A 93 -12.95 9.53 -20.12
CA ARG A 93 -12.73 10.88 -20.63
C ARG A 93 -12.69 10.93 -22.15
N LEU A 94 -11.92 10.06 -22.80
CA LEU A 94 -11.84 9.97 -24.25
C LEU A 94 -13.20 9.66 -24.89
N SER A 95 -14.00 8.81 -24.27
CA SER A 95 -15.36 8.50 -24.72
C SER A 95 -16.27 9.71 -24.61
N TYR A 96 -16.21 10.44 -23.49
CA TYR A 96 -16.95 11.69 -23.31
C TYR A 96 -16.56 12.73 -24.36
N LEU A 97 -15.27 12.92 -24.62
CA LEU A 97 -14.77 13.87 -25.61
C LEU A 97 -15.26 13.54 -27.03
N ARG A 98 -15.26 12.27 -27.41
CA ARG A 98 -15.79 11.83 -28.72
C ARG A 98 -17.27 12.11 -28.87
N GLN A 99 -18.07 11.89 -27.83
CA GLN A 99 -19.51 12.13 -27.84
C GLN A 99 -19.86 13.62 -27.83
N ASN A 100 -18.98 14.47 -27.33
CA ASN A 100 -19.23 15.89 -27.10
C ASN A 100 -18.28 16.80 -27.92
N LYS A 101 -17.66 16.28 -28.98
CA LYS A 101 -16.66 17.03 -29.75
C LYS A 101 -17.16 18.36 -30.35
N ALA A 102 -18.44 18.45 -30.63
CA ALA A 102 -19.08 19.66 -31.16
C ALA A 102 -19.31 20.76 -30.10
N ASN A 103 -19.12 20.45 -28.81
CA ASN A 103 -19.33 21.41 -27.74
C ASN A 103 -18.10 22.30 -27.58
N ASP A 104 -18.32 23.60 -27.38
CA ASP A 104 -17.24 24.56 -27.11
C ASP A 104 -16.64 24.36 -25.73
N ASN A 105 -17.45 23.94 -24.76
CA ASN A 105 -17.00 23.65 -23.39
C ASN A 105 -17.10 22.15 -23.10
N LEU A 106 -15.97 21.50 -22.91
CA LEU A 106 -15.83 20.07 -22.60
C LEU A 106 -15.61 19.78 -21.10
N SER A 107 -15.76 20.79 -20.25
CA SER A 107 -15.59 20.62 -18.80
C SER A 107 -16.68 19.71 -18.21
N LYS A 108 -16.26 18.79 -17.34
CA LYS A 108 -17.11 17.82 -16.67
C LYS A 108 -16.71 17.72 -15.19
N ASN A 109 -17.16 18.69 -14.38
CA ASN A 109 -16.83 18.77 -12.97
C ASN A 109 -18.10 18.62 -12.14
N ASN A 110 -18.29 17.47 -11.54
CA ASN A 110 -19.44 17.18 -10.67
C ASN A 110 -19.04 17.03 -9.19
N ILE A 111 -17.75 17.16 -8.86
CA ILE A 111 -17.22 16.93 -7.54
C ILE A 111 -16.66 18.23 -6.98
N LYS A 112 -17.03 18.56 -5.75
CA LYS A 112 -16.39 19.61 -4.97
C LYS A 112 -15.34 18.95 -4.07
N PHE A 113 -14.16 19.55 -4.02
CA PHE A 113 -13.06 19.02 -3.22
C PHE A 113 -13.01 19.75 -1.88
N ASP A 114 -12.90 18.95 -0.82
CA ASP A 114 -12.55 19.42 0.51
C ASP A 114 -11.40 18.51 1.03
N PHE A 115 -10.19 19.05 1.04
CA PHE A 115 -9.00 18.30 1.42
C PHE A 115 -8.63 18.41 2.90
N GLY A 116 -9.49 19.02 3.74
CA GLY A 116 -9.10 19.37 5.10
C GLY A 116 -7.99 20.45 5.18
N ASN A 117 -7.49 20.91 4.02
CA ASN A 117 -6.52 22.00 3.88
C ASN A 117 -7.14 23.11 3.02
N ALA A 118 -7.36 24.28 3.62
CA ALA A 118 -8.03 25.38 2.97
C ALA A 118 -7.35 25.90 1.69
N ILE A 119 -6.01 25.81 1.61
CA ILE A 119 -5.25 26.23 0.44
C ILE A 119 -5.47 25.26 -0.71
N LEU A 120 -5.33 23.95 -0.46
CA LEU A 120 -5.55 22.92 -1.47
C LEU A 120 -7.00 22.89 -1.94
N THR A 121 -7.96 23.01 -1.02
CA THR A 121 -9.40 23.10 -1.36
C THR A 121 -9.68 24.32 -2.23
N SER A 122 -9.15 25.49 -1.88
CA SER A 122 -9.33 26.72 -2.65
C SER A 122 -8.68 26.63 -4.04
N LEU A 123 -7.47 26.07 -4.12
CA LEU A 123 -6.74 25.90 -5.39
C LEU A 123 -7.48 24.96 -6.33
N SER A 124 -7.91 23.79 -5.85
CA SER A 124 -8.65 22.81 -6.66
C SER A 124 -9.98 23.37 -7.15
N ASN A 125 -10.73 24.03 -6.28
CA ASN A 125 -12.01 24.65 -6.65
C ASN A 125 -11.82 25.79 -7.67
N LYS A 126 -10.72 26.54 -7.64
CA LYS A 126 -10.38 27.55 -8.64
C LYS A 126 -9.97 26.92 -9.99
N LEU A 127 -9.18 25.84 -9.96
CA LEU A 127 -8.78 25.09 -11.16
C LEU A 127 -10.01 24.49 -11.88
N LEU A 128 -11.01 24.06 -11.12
CA LEU A 128 -12.21 23.40 -11.64
C LEU A 128 -13.39 24.36 -11.87
N ALA A 129 -13.23 25.64 -11.58
CA ALA A 129 -14.31 26.62 -11.76
C ALA A 129 -14.64 26.80 -13.26
N LYS A 130 -15.94 26.88 -13.55
CA LYS A 130 -16.47 27.04 -14.91
C LYS A 130 -16.51 28.49 -15.43
N ASN A 131 -16.22 29.48 -14.58
CA ASN A 131 -16.46 30.91 -14.84
C ASN A 131 -15.16 31.72 -14.82
N ASP A 132 -15.26 33.04 -15.02
CA ASP A 132 -14.15 34.03 -15.00
C ASP A 132 -13.18 33.97 -13.81
N LYS A 133 -13.45 33.08 -12.84
CA LYS A 133 -12.57 32.81 -11.69
C LYS A 133 -11.64 31.63 -11.91
N SER A 134 -11.71 30.94 -13.05
CA SER A 134 -10.77 29.88 -13.38
C SER A 134 -9.38 30.48 -13.62
N ILE A 135 -8.35 29.79 -13.12
CA ILE A 135 -6.95 30.13 -13.46
C ILE A 135 -6.51 29.45 -14.76
N MET A 136 -7.39 28.65 -15.38
CA MET A 136 -7.12 27.99 -16.65
C MET A 136 -7.43 28.91 -17.82
N PRO A 137 -6.65 28.88 -18.92
CA PRO A 137 -6.96 29.60 -20.13
C PRO A 137 -8.33 29.22 -20.70
N ASP A 138 -8.99 30.13 -21.43
CA ASP A 138 -10.36 29.94 -21.93
C ASP A 138 -10.52 28.74 -22.88
N ASN A 139 -9.45 28.33 -23.55
CA ASN A 139 -9.43 27.18 -24.45
C ASN A 139 -9.17 25.84 -23.76
N TRP A 140 -9.04 25.83 -22.44
CA TRP A 140 -8.86 24.61 -21.65
C TRP A 140 -10.18 24.19 -21.00
N SER A 141 -10.40 22.89 -20.99
CA SER A 141 -11.48 22.25 -20.26
C SER A 141 -10.94 21.47 -19.08
N SER A 142 -11.64 21.51 -17.96
CA SER A 142 -11.29 20.74 -16.78
C SER A 142 -12.30 19.65 -16.51
N TRP A 143 -11.85 18.54 -15.93
CA TRP A 143 -12.73 17.46 -15.55
C TRP A 143 -12.26 16.78 -14.27
N SER A 144 -13.19 16.12 -13.60
CA SER A 144 -12.92 15.33 -12.42
C SER A 144 -13.74 14.05 -12.45
N GLU A 145 -13.17 12.97 -11.96
CA GLU A 145 -13.81 11.66 -11.83
C GLU A 145 -13.39 11.02 -10.51
N GLY A 146 -14.37 10.58 -9.72
CA GLY A 146 -14.15 9.80 -8.51
C GLY A 146 -14.64 8.39 -8.68
N SER A 147 -13.99 7.42 -8.01
CA SER A 147 -14.47 6.05 -7.93
C SER A 147 -14.36 5.51 -6.52
N ILE A 148 -15.30 4.64 -6.18
CA ILE A 148 -15.30 3.85 -4.96
C ILE A 148 -15.57 2.41 -5.40
N SER A 149 -14.81 1.47 -4.87
CA SER A 149 -15.02 0.06 -5.12
C SER A 149 -14.78 -0.75 -3.85
N ALA A 150 -15.57 -1.80 -3.67
CA ALA A 150 -15.37 -2.83 -2.67
C ALA A 150 -15.27 -4.17 -3.39
N SER A 151 -14.31 -5.00 -3.01
CA SER A 151 -14.13 -6.34 -3.58
C SER A 151 -13.80 -7.35 -2.50
N LYS A 152 -14.24 -8.58 -2.71
CA LYS A 152 -13.97 -9.70 -1.80
C LYS A 152 -13.52 -10.91 -2.59
N ILE A 153 -12.41 -11.49 -2.15
CA ILE A 153 -11.88 -12.75 -2.65
C ILE A 153 -12.05 -13.77 -1.53
N GLY A 154 -12.66 -14.92 -1.82
CA GLY A 154 -12.85 -15.98 -0.85
C GLY A 154 -11.59 -16.79 -0.59
N ASP A 155 -11.59 -17.57 0.50
CA ASP A 155 -10.56 -18.55 0.83
C ASP A 155 -10.32 -19.55 -0.29
N SER A 156 -9.06 -19.93 -0.48
CA SER A 156 -8.63 -21.03 -1.33
C SER A 156 -7.79 -22.04 -0.54
N LEU A 157 -7.36 -23.13 -1.20
CA LEU A 157 -6.52 -24.15 -0.54
C LEU A 157 -5.17 -23.58 -0.09
N GLY A 158 -4.64 -22.56 -0.77
CA GLY A 158 -3.31 -22.01 -0.51
C GLY A 158 -3.28 -20.55 -0.11
N SER A 159 -4.41 -19.83 -0.12
CA SER A 159 -4.46 -18.37 0.13
C SER A 159 -5.67 -18.02 0.97
N SER A 160 -5.49 -17.16 1.94
CA SER A 160 -6.58 -16.61 2.76
C SER A 160 -7.46 -15.67 1.95
N SER A 161 -8.73 -15.52 2.39
CA SER A 161 -9.65 -14.52 1.84
C SER A 161 -9.09 -13.10 1.99
N SER A 162 -9.51 -12.21 1.08
CA SER A 162 -9.23 -10.79 1.22
C SER A 162 -10.46 -9.94 0.93
N GLU A 163 -10.58 -8.83 1.64
CA GLU A 163 -11.62 -7.82 1.45
C GLU A 163 -10.94 -6.47 1.26
N THR A 164 -11.21 -5.83 0.12
CA THR A 164 -10.54 -4.59 -0.30
C THR A 164 -11.56 -3.51 -0.50
N ASP A 165 -11.36 -2.39 0.19
CA ASP A 165 -12.04 -1.12 -0.06
C ASP A 165 -11.07 -0.16 -0.75
N ALA A 166 -11.49 0.38 -1.89
CA ALA A 166 -10.66 1.30 -2.65
C ALA A 166 -11.43 2.53 -3.09
N GLN A 167 -10.74 3.66 -3.08
CA GLN A 167 -11.27 4.95 -3.52
C GLN A 167 -10.24 5.68 -4.35
N SER A 168 -10.67 6.40 -5.37
CA SER A 168 -9.78 7.24 -6.14
C SER A 168 -10.44 8.52 -6.62
N LEU A 169 -9.58 9.47 -6.97
CA LEU A 169 -9.95 10.77 -7.50
C LEU A 169 -8.99 11.16 -8.61
N ALA A 170 -9.55 11.48 -9.75
CA ALA A 170 -8.80 12.00 -10.90
C ALA A 170 -9.20 13.43 -11.19
N LEU A 171 -8.21 14.24 -11.55
CA LEU A 171 -8.32 15.59 -12.06
C LEU A 171 -7.61 15.65 -13.40
N GLY A 172 -8.27 16.19 -14.41
CA GLY A 172 -7.67 16.32 -15.72
C GLY A 172 -8.02 17.63 -16.39
N PHE A 173 -7.19 17.96 -17.36
CA PHE A 173 -7.30 19.15 -18.18
C PHE A 173 -7.01 18.77 -19.61
N ASP A 174 -7.77 19.34 -20.52
CA ASP A 174 -7.55 19.16 -21.96
C ASP A 174 -7.87 20.41 -22.75
N THR A 175 -7.26 20.51 -23.91
CA THR A 175 -7.43 21.63 -24.83
C THR A 175 -7.58 21.11 -26.25
N LYS A 176 -8.43 21.76 -27.04
CA LYS A 176 -8.50 21.54 -28.50
C LYS A 176 -7.27 22.20 -29.14
N LEU A 177 -6.49 21.42 -29.87
CA LEU A 177 -5.41 21.94 -30.73
C LEU A 177 -5.97 22.41 -32.07
N ASN A 178 -7.06 21.77 -32.54
CA ASN A 178 -7.91 22.15 -33.66
C ASN A 178 -9.26 21.40 -33.52
N ASP A 179 -10.14 21.50 -34.48
CA ASP A 179 -11.50 20.93 -34.42
C ASP A 179 -11.52 19.42 -34.21
N ASN A 180 -10.48 18.71 -34.63
CA ASN A 180 -10.39 17.25 -34.58
C ASN A 180 -9.24 16.71 -33.73
N ASP A 181 -8.40 17.57 -33.14
CA ASP A 181 -7.23 17.18 -32.38
C ASP A 181 -7.30 17.79 -30.98
N LEU A 182 -7.17 16.95 -29.98
CA LEU A 182 -7.22 17.35 -28.57
C LEU A 182 -6.05 16.72 -27.83
N LEU A 183 -5.43 17.49 -26.96
CA LEU A 183 -4.40 17.05 -26.05
C LEU A 183 -4.88 17.26 -24.61
N GLY A 184 -4.65 16.27 -23.77
CA GLY A 184 -4.98 16.37 -22.35
C GLY A 184 -3.99 15.65 -21.45
N PHE A 185 -4.07 15.98 -20.17
CA PHE A 185 -3.36 15.31 -19.12
C PHE A 185 -4.22 15.19 -17.86
N ALA A 186 -3.90 14.20 -17.03
CA ALA A 186 -4.59 13.98 -15.79
C ALA A 186 -3.63 13.49 -14.70
N ILE A 187 -3.98 13.80 -13.47
CA ILE A 187 -3.43 13.21 -12.26
C ILE A 187 -4.54 12.46 -11.54
N GLN A 188 -4.24 11.28 -11.07
CA GLN A 188 -5.15 10.48 -10.26
C GLN A 188 -4.44 10.07 -8.97
N TYR A 189 -5.12 10.23 -7.85
CA TYR A 189 -4.73 9.68 -6.55
C TYR A 189 -5.70 8.57 -6.18
N GLY A 190 -5.18 7.46 -5.68
CA GLY A 190 -5.96 6.34 -5.19
C GLY A 190 -5.43 5.84 -3.87
N LYS A 191 -6.35 5.36 -3.04
CA LYS A 191 -6.07 4.68 -1.78
C LYS A 191 -6.89 3.40 -1.71
N SER A 192 -6.30 2.33 -1.18
CA SER A 192 -7.01 1.11 -0.85
C SER A 192 -6.52 0.53 0.46
N ASP A 193 -7.46 -0.01 1.22
CA ASP A 193 -7.24 -0.73 2.46
C ASP A 193 -7.75 -2.17 2.25
N THR A 194 -6.97 -3.17 2.64
CA THR A 194 -7.31 -4.59 2.44
C THR A 194 -7.08 -5.38 3.71
N ASP A 195 -8.12 -6.07 4.17
CA ASP A 195 -8.06 -7.05 5.24
C ASP A 195 -7.82 -8.45 4.65
N ILE A 196 -6.94 -9.24 5.27
CA ILE A 196 -6.52 -10.56 4.79
C ILE A 196 -6.70 -11.60 5.89
N GLY A 197 -7.44 -12.66 5.58
CA GLY A 197 -7.71 -13.76 6.50
C GLY A 197 -8.49 -13.34 7.73
N SER A 198 -8.26 -14.04 8.83
CA SER A 198 -8.89 -13.78 10.12
C SER A 198 -7.89 -13.40 11.21
N SER A 199 -6.61 -13.38 10.89
CA SER A 199 -5.50 -13.12 11.84
C SER A 199 -5.21 -11.63 12.00
N GLY A 200 -5.92 -10.74 11.29
CA GLY A 200 -5.72 -9.29 11.33
C GLY A 200 -4.58 -8.79 10.44
N SER A 201 -4.17 -9.58 9.45
CA SER A 201 -3.23 -9.13 8.42
C SER A 201 -3.89 -8.11 7.52
N THR A 202 -3.20 -6.99 7.24
CA THR A 202 -3.70 -5.92 6.38
C THR A 202 -2.68 -5.52 5.33
N THR A 203 -3.16 -4.97 4.22
CA THR A 203 -2.33 -4.34 3.19
C THR A 203 -2.97 -3.03 2.77
N ASP A 204 -2.26 -1.94 3.01
CA ASP A 204 -2.65 -0.60 2.60
C ASP A 204 -1.88 -0.20 1.35
N SER A 205 -2.53 0.52 0.45
CA SER A 205 -1.90 1.01 -0.77
C SER A 205 -2.31 2.43 -1.07
N GLU A 206 -1.34 3.24 -1.43
CA GLU A 206 -1.55 4.57 -2.01
C GLU A 206 -0.87 4.62 -3.38
N ASN A 207 -1.53 5.27 -4.33
CA ASN A 207 -0.98 5.39 -5.67
C ASN A 207 -1.24 6.77 -6.27
N ILE A 208 -0.31 7.22 -7.11
CA ILE A 208 -0.45 8.42 -7.93
C ILE A 208 -0.18 8.03 -9.37
N ASN A 209 -1.12 8.35 -10.26
CA ASN A 209 -1.01 8.11 -11.69
C ASN A 209 -0.99 9.43 -12.44
N LEU A 210 -0.08 9.53 -13.39
CA LEU A 210 -0.01 10.64 -14.34
C LEU A 210 -0.34 10.12 -15.72
N SER A 211 -1.25 10.77 -16.42
CA SER A 211 -1.70 10.38 -17.75
C SER A 211 -1.59 11.54 -18.72
N VAL A 212 -1.12 11.26 -19.91
CA VAL A 212 -1.17 12.15 -21.06
C VAL A 212 -1.96 11.44 -22.15
N TYR A 213 -2.91 12.11 -22.75
CA TYR A 213 -3.75 11.53 -23.80
C TYR A 213 -3.96 12.52 -24.93
N ARG A 214 -4.14 11.99 -26.12
CA ARG A 214 -4.41 12.76 -27.32
C ARG A 214 -5.45 12.04 -28.18
N THR A 215 -6.39 12.80 -28.71
CA THR A 215 -7.28 12.31 -29.77
C THR A 215 -6.85 12.95 -31.07
N ARG A 216 -6.64 12.16 -32.11
CA ARG A 216 -6.32 12.62 -33.44
C ARG A 216 -7.00 11.70 -34.45
N PRO A 217 -7.70 12.23 -35.48
CA PRO A 217 -8.18 11.41 -36.57
C PRO A 217 -7.00 10.76 -37.30
N LEU A 218 -7.12 9.47 -37.57
CA LEU A 218 -6.11 8.75 -38.35
C LEU A 218 -6.27 9.00 -39.86
N ASN A 219 -7.51 9.29 -40.33
CA ASN A 219 -7.86 9.70 -41.68
C ASN A 219 -9.11 10.58 -41.62
N ASP A 220 -9.29 11.46 -42.58
CA ASP A 220 -10.41 12.43 -42.62
C ASP A 220 -11.81 11.80 -42.62
N ASP A 221 -11.93 10.49 -42.90
CA ASP A 221 -13.21 9.80 -43.10
C ASP A 221 -13.58 8.77 -42.01
N ASN A 222 -12.77 8.55 -40.98
CA ASN A 222 -13.02 7.51 -39.97
C ASN A 222 -13.01 8.04 -38.51
N PHE A 223 -14.19 8.51 -38.12
CA PHE A 223 -14.61 8.56 -36.71
C PHE A 223 -16.05 8.06 -36.59
#